data_d207d1d7334a36452bb30597496756ab
#
_entry.id   d207d1d7334a36452bb30597496756ab
#
_cell.length_a   1.000
_cell.length_b   1.000
_cell.length_c   1.000
_cell.angle_alpha   90.00
_cell.angle_beta   90.00
_cell.angle_gamma   90.00
#
_symmetry.space_group_name_H-M   'P 1'
#
loop_
_entity.id
_entity.type
_entity.pdbx_description
1 polymer ?
#
loop_
_entity_poly.entity_id
_entity_poly.type
_entity_poly.pdbx_seq_one_letter_code
_entity_poly.pdbx_strand_id
1 'polypeptide(L)'
;GSSVLSAYGTTGVSVSVFTDGVLITTPQVVSFTSACTVNGKAELTAEVTTINGVATASYLDNGCAGNDTITASVSGITTAPGTLNVTPPEAGSIQFDAVSPSSGFINLRGMGGQETAQVTFKVVDSSGNPIGGQEVIFSLNTSVGGITMTPTSATSDPLTGNVVVSVQAGTIATPVRVSAMTVAGSTTLTSQSSKLVISTGIADQQNFSLSATEFNIEGWNYDGVTTTLTAS
;
A
#
# COMPACT_ATOMS: atom_id res chain seq x y z
N GLY A 1 12.49 -13.04 -27.79
CA GLY A 1 12.23 -12.71 -26.41
C GLY A 1 10.73 -12.46 -26.19
N SER A 2 10.26 -12.61 -24.98
CA SER A 2 8.87 -12.26 -24.65
C SER A 2 8.69 -10.76 -24.84
N SER A 3 7.65 -10.36 -25.56
CA SER A 3 7.27 -8.96 -25.69
C SER A 3 6.44 -8.46 -24.50
N VAL A 4 6.18 -9.34 -23.53
CA VAL A 4 5.38 -9.06 -22.33
C VAL A 4 6.21 -9.37 -21.08
N LEU A 5 6.27 -8.41 -20.16
CA LEU A 5 6.94 -8.50 -18.88
C LEU A 5 5.90 -8.28 -17.75
N SER A 6 5.96 -9.09 -16.71
CA SER A 6 5.15 -8.84 -15.50
C SER A 6 5.67 -7.59 -14.77
N ALA A 7 4.78 -6.90 -14.06
CA ALA A 7 5.15 -5.79 -13.19
C ALA A 7 6.31 -6.19 -12.26
N TYR A 8 7.26 -5.26 -12.09
CA TYR A 8 8.49 -5.42 -11.31
C TYR A 8 9.39 -6.58 -11.78
N GLY A 9 9.15 -7.09 -12.98
CA GLY A 9 9.94 -8.17 -13.57
C GLY A 9 11.25 -7.70 -14.21
N THR A 10 12.14 -8.66 -14.48
CA THR A 10 13.41 -8.43 -15.20
C THR A 10 13.41 -9.22 -16.50
N THR A 11 13.94 -8.63 -17.56
CA THR A 11 14.14 -9.31 -18.85
C THR A 11 15.41 -8.82 -19.56
N GLY A 12 15.90 -9.61 -20.52
CA GLY A 12 17.00 -9.23 -21.39
C GLY A 12 16.48 -8.57 -22.67
N VAL A 13 17.06 -7.44 -23.03
CA VAL A 13 16.81 -6.73 -24.30
C VAL A 13 18.04 -6.90 -25.19
N SER A 14 17.88 -7.57 -26.31
CA SER A 14 18.99 -7.90 -27.19
C SER A 14 18.90 -7.18 -28.53
N VAL A 15 20.05 -6.73 -29.04
CA VAL A 15 20.19 -6.18 -30.36
C VAL A 15 21.37 -6.86 -31.07
N SER A 16 21.23 -7.10 -32.37
CA SER A 16 22.28 -7.64 -33.24
C SER A 16 22.79 -6.55 -34.16
N VAL A 17 24.13 -6.44 -34.28
CA VAL A 17 24.79 -5.42 -35.11
C VAL A 17 25.35 -6.10 -36.37
N PHE A 18 24.95 -5.57 -37.53
CA PHE A 18 25.32 -6.08 -38.83
C PHE A 18 26.09 -5.04 -39.65
N THR A 19 26.99 -5.48 -40.51
CA THR A 19 27.56 -4.71 -41.60
C THR A 19 27.40 -5.52 -42.89
N ASP A 20 26.77 -4.90 -43.90
CA ASP A 20 26.48 -5.54 -45.19
C ASP A 20 25.78 -6.91 -45.07
N GLY A 21 24.88 -7.02 -44.09
CA GLY A 21 24.09 -8.22 -43.83
C GLY A 21 24.81 -9.32 -43.03
N VAL A 22 26.06 -9.08 -42.58
CA VAL A 22 26.86 -10.02 -41.80
C VAL A 22 27.02 -9.49 -40.37
N LEU A 23 26.89 -10.35 -39.36
CA LEU A 23 27.15 -10.00 -37.96
C LEU A 23 28.57 -9.50 -37.76
N ILE A 24 28.72 -8.36 -37.09
CA ILE A 24 30.04 -7.80 -36.76
C ILE A 24 30.64 -8.62 -35.63
N THR A 25 31.85 -9.19 -35.85
CA THR A 25 32.59 -9.94 -34.82
C THR A 25 33.48 -9.04 -33.95
N THR A 26 33.85 -7.84 -34.44
CA THR A 26 34.60 -6.85 -33.66
C THR A 26 33.69 -6.25 -32.57
N PRO A 27 34.15 -6.16 -31.32
CA PRO A 27 33.38 -5.57 -30.25
C PRO A 27 32.92 -4.14 -30.56
N GLN A 28 31.62 -3.86 -30.38
CA GLN A 28 31.02 -2.55 -30.56
C GLN A 28 30.29 -2.18 -29.28
N VAL A 29 30.38 -0.92 -28.85
CA VAL A 29 29.58 -0.40 -27.72
C VAL A 29 28.21 -0.01 -28.27
N VAL A 30 27.17 -0.59 -27.67
CA VAL A 30 25.76 -0.29 -27.95
C VAL A 30 25.17 0.43 -26.76
N SER A 31 24.56 1.60 -26.99
CA SER A 31 23.87 2.36 -25.98
C SER A 31 22.36 2.08 -26.10
N PHE A 32 21.73 1.81 -24.97
CA PHE A 32 20.28 1.53 -24.86
C PHE A 32 19.57 2.66 -24.13
N THR A 33 18.35 2.98 -24.54
CA THR A 33 17.47 3.93 -23.86
C THR A 33 16.02 3.50 -23.98
N SER A 34 15.20 3.85 -23.00
CA SER A 34 13.75 3.63 -23.03
C SER A 34 12.98 4.81 -22.43
N ALA A 35 11.70 4.92 -22.81
CA ALA A 35 10.83 5.96 -22.28
C ALA A 35 10.62 5.83 -20.76
N CYS A 36 10.45 4.62 -20.25
CA CYS A 36 10.26 4.37 -18.81
C CYS A 36 11.54 4.62 -18.00
N THR A 37 12.73 4.32 -18.56
CA THR A 37 14.02 4.64 -17.90
C THR A 37 14.20 6.15 -17.75
N VAL A 38 13.88 6.94 -18.77
CA VAL A 38 13.96 8.40 -18.71
C VAL A 38 13.03 8.98 -17.63
N ASN A 39 11.88 8.33 -17.40
CA ASN A 39 10.89 8.72 -16.38
C ASN A 39 11.16 8.12 -15.01
N GLY A 40 12.26 7.38 -14.80
CA GLY A 40 12.59 6.73 -13.53
C GLY A 40 11.70 5.54 -13.16
N LYS A 41 10.95 5.01 -14.13
CA LYS A 41 10.01 3.88 -13.96
C LYS A 41 10.57 2.55 -14.45
N ALA A 42 11.81 2.50 -14.86
CA ALA A 42 12.54 1.29 -15.18
C ALA A 42 14.03 1.53 -15.03
N GLU A 43 14.78 0.44 -14.84
CA GLU A 43 16.23 0.44 -14.95
C GLU A 43 16.64 -0.35 -16.19
N LEU A 44 17.52 0.22 -16.99
CA LEU A 44 18.04 -0.40 -18.21
C LEU A 44 19.55 -0.22 -18.23
N THR A 45 20.30 -1.30 -18.50
CA THR A 45 21.74 -1.19 -18.71
C THR A 45 22.01 -0.26 -19.89
N ALA A 46 22.62 0.90 -19.60
CA ALA A 46 22.76 1.97 -20.58
C ALA A 46 23.70 1.63 -21.72
N GLU A 47 24.79 0.91 -21.45
CA GLU A 47 25.80 0.56 -22.45
C GLU A 47 26.23 -0.90 -22.29
N VAL A 48 26.31 -1.60 -23.41
CA VAL A 48 26.78 -3.00 -23.49
C VAL A 48 27.69 -3.19 -24.70
N THR A 49 28.82 -3.83 -24.50
CA THR A 49 29.71 -4.23 -25.60
C THR A 49 29.20 -5.52 -26.24
N THR A 50 29.15 -5.55 -27.57
CA THR A 50 28.73 -6.75 -28.31
C THR A 50 29.70 -7.92 -28.10
N ILE A 51 29.12 -9.11 -27.98
CA ILE A 51 29.83 -10.38 -28.04
C ILE A 51 29.31 -11.14 -29.27
N ASN A 52 30.18 -11.42 -30.21
CA ASN A 52 29.82 -12.03 -31.51
C ASN A 52 28.67 -11.30 -32.22
N GLY A 53 28.73 -9.96 -32.19
CA GLY A 53 27.75 -9.12 -32.86
C GLY A 53 26.44 -8.90 -32.13
N VAL A 54 26.27 -9.45 -30.91
CA VAL A 54 25.02 -9.30 -30.09
C VAL A 54 25.35 -8.56 -28.81
N ALA A 55 24.56 -7.54 -28.48
CA ALA A 55 24.53 -6.88 -27.19
C ALA A 55 23.22 -7.19 -26.47
N THR A 56 23.26 -7.55 -25.18
CA THR A 56 22.09 -7.82 -24.35
C THR A 56 22.16 -6.97 -23.10
N ALA A 57 21.21 -6.02 -22.97
CA ALA A 57 21.02 -5.19 -21.81
C ALA A 57 20.01 -5.84 -20.85
N SER A 58 20.18 -5.64 -19.55
CA SER A 58 19.19 -6.02 -18.54
C SER A 58 18.20 -4.88 -18.38
N TYR A 59 16.92 -5.21 -18.42
CA TYR A 59 15.79 -4.32 -18.12
C TYR A 59 15.10 -4.81 -16.86
N LEU A 60 14.88 -3.90 -15.89
CA LEU A 60 14.10 -4.11 -14.66
C LEU A 60 12.96 -3.10 -14.64
N ASP A 61 11.75 -3.58 -14.51
CA ASP A 61 10.58 -2.71 -14.30
C ASP A 61 10.50 -2.17 -12.86
N ASN A 62 10.25 -0.86 -12.74
CA ASN A 62 10.00 -0.15 -11.48
C ASN A 62 8.66 0.61 -11.51
N GLY A 63 7.65 0.02 -12.19
CA GLY A 63 6.31 0.59 -12.31
C GLY A 63 6.06 1.35 -13.62
N CYS A 64 6.61 0.89 -14.72
CA CYS A 64 6.35 1.43 -16.07
C CYS A 64 4.88 1.31 -16.47
N ALA A 65 4.27 0.15 -16.21
CA ALA A 65 2.86 -0.15 -16.49
C ALA A 65 2.39 0.25 -17.90
N GLY A 66 2.45 -0.68 -18.84
CA GLY A 66 2.06 -0.47 -20.23
C GLY A 66 3.22 -0.67 -21.21
N ASN A 67 3.12 -0.04 -22.38
CA ASN A 67 4.14 -0.19 -23.43
C ASN A 67 5.33 0.74 -23.19
N ASP A 68 6.51 0.14 -23.05
CA ASP A 68 7.78 0.87 -23.08
C ASP A 68 8.43 0.77 -24.46
N THR A 69 8.90 1.90 -24.95
CA THR A 69 9.61 1.99 -26.23
C THR A 69 11.10 2.03 -25.98
N ILE A 70 11.80 0.98 -26.42
CA ILE A 70 13.23 0.80 -26.25
C ILE A 70 13.94 1.02 -27.57
N THR A 71 15.00 1.82 -27.55
CA THR A 71 15.88 2.04 -28.71
C THR A 71 17.32 1.69 -28.36
N ALA A 72 18.08 1.24 -29.34
CA ALA A 72 19.51 1.00 -29.20
C ALA A 72 20.27 1.80 -30.29
N SER A 73 21.47 2.27 -29.98
CA SER A 73 22.31 2.99 -30.91
C SER A 73 23.75 2.50 -30.85
N VAL A 74 24.43 2.47 -32.01
CA VAL A 74 25.85 2.14 -32.15
C VAL A 74 26.44 3.11 -33.17
N SER A 75 27.55 3.76 -32.82
CA SER A 75 28.26 4.70 -33.70
C SER A 75 27.36 5.75 -34.37
N GLY A 76 26.34 6.26 -33.64
CA GLY A 76 25.38 7.25 -34.11
C GLY A 76 24.25 6.69 -34.98
N ILE A 77 24.20 5.40 -35.25
CA ILE A 77 23.09 4.72 -35.93
C ILE A 77 22.11 4.21 -34.85
N THR A 78 20.84 4.60 -34.94
CA THR A 78 19.80 4.17 -34.01
C THR A 78 18.90 3.13 -34.67
N THR A 79 18.54 2.08 -33.93
CA THR A 79 17.59 1.07 -34.39
C THR A 79 16.18 1.63 -34.52
N ALA A 80 15.32 0.94 -35.28
CA ALA A 80 13.89 1.09 -35.12
C ALA A 80 13.51 0.73 -33.65
N PRO A 81 12.51 1.43 -33.05
CA PRO A 81 12.10 1.16 -31.67
C PRO A 81 11.52 -0.23 -31.52
N GLY A 82 11.93 -0.92 -30.46
CA GLY A 82 11.28 -2.12 -29.96
C GLY A 82 10.24 -1.78 -28.89
N THR A 83 9.19 -2.55 -28.78
CA THR A 83 8.17 -2.37 -27.75
C THR A 83 8.19 -3.51 -26.76
N LEU A 84 8.28 -3.19 -25.48
CA LEU A 84 8.11 -4.10 -24.37
C LEU A 84 6.78 -3.75 -23.66
N ASN A 85 5.85 -4.68 -23.61
CA ASN A 85 4.61 -4.50 -22.85
C ASN A 85 4.85 -4.95 -21.40
N VAL A 86 4.75 -4.00 -20.45
CA VAL A 86 4.81 -4.29 -19.02
C VAL A 86 3.38 -4.33 -18.49
N THR A 87 2.97 -5.50 -17.99
CA THR A 87 1.63 -5.63 -17.40
C THR A 87 1.55 -4.78 -16.13
N PRO A 88 0.46 -4.01 -15.92
CA PRO A 88 0.29 -3.27 -14.68
C PRO A 88 0.25 -4.22 -13.49
N PRO A 89 0.72 -3.79 -12.31
CA PRO A 89 0.60 -4.59 -11.10
C PRO A 89 -0.88 -4.75 -10.72
N GLU A 90 -1.26 -5.94 -10.29
CA GLU A 90 -2.60 -6.21 -9.77
C GLU A 90 -2.56 -6.25 -8.25
N ALA A 91 -3.60 -5.70 -7.60
CA ALA A 91 -3.72 -5.77 -6.16
C ALA A 91 -3.85 -7.23 -5.70
N GLY A 92 -2.98 -7.64 -4.79
CA GLY A 92 -3.00 -8.95 -4.16
C GLY A 92 -3.68 -8.92 -2.79
N SER A 93 -3.57 -7.81 -2.07
CA SER A 93 -4.27 -7.59 -0.80
C SER A 93 -4.50 -6.12 -0.50
N ILE A 94 -5.49 -5.86 0.35
CA ILE A 94 -5.67 -4.60 1.04
C ILE A 94 -5.49 -4.86 2.54
N GLN A 95 -4.71 -4.03 3.22
CA GLN A 95 -4.31 -4.22 4.61
C GLN A 95 -4.68 -2.98 5.42
N PHE A 96 -5.12 -3.18 6.67
CA PHE A 96 -5.19 -2.08 7.62
C PHE A 96 -3.76 -1.72 8.04
N ASP A 97 -3.42 -0.44 7.95
CA ASP A 97 -2.08 0.07 8.27
C ASP A 97 -2.07 0.80 9.62
N ALA A 98 -2.87 1.86 9.73
CA ALA A 98 -2.82 2.71 10.91
C ALA A 98 -4.16 3.41 11.22
N VAL A 99 -4.26 3.90 12.44
CA VAL A 99 -5.31 4.81 12.88
C VAL A 99 -4.69 5.99 13.63
N SER A 100 -5.24 7.18 13.43
CA SER A 100 -4.86 8.39 14.16
C SER A 100 -6.11 9.04 14.77
N PRO A 101 -6.17 9.26 16.09
CA PRO A 101 -5.13 8.97 17.10
C PRO A 101 -4.88 7.46 17.26
N SER A 102 -3.64 7.09 17.57
CA SER A 102 -3.20 5.68 17.69
C SER A 102 -3.91 4.90 18.79
N SER A 103 -4.48 5.60 19.77
CA SER A 103 -5.34 5.01 20.80
C SER A 103 -6.64 4.42 20.24
N GLY A 104 -7.05 4.83 19.03
CA GLY A 104 -8.37 4.51 18.47
C GLY A 104 -9.54 5.17 19.21
N PHE A 105 -9.26 6.13 20.09
CA PHE A 105 -10.25 6.85 20.88
C PHE A 105 -10.59 8.19 20.25
N ILE A 106 -11.89 8.47 20.08
CA ILE A 106 -12.40 9.80 19.71
C ILE A 106 -13.58 10.19 20.58
N ASN A 107 -13.72 11.48 20.82
CA ASN A 107 -14.80 12.03 21.64
C ASN A 107 -16.11 12.06 20.86
N LEU A 108 -17.22 11.99 21.59
CA LEU A 108 -18.55 12.26 21.04
C LEU A 108 -18.59 13.65 20.41
N ARG A 109 -19.31 13.76 19.29
CA ARG A 109 -19.49 15.04 18.61
C ARG A 109 -20.16 16.06 19.53
N GLY A 110 -19.56 17.26 19.62
CA GLY A 110 -20.03 18.38 20.44
C GLY A 110 -19.53 18.37 21.88
N MET A 111 -18.71 17.38 22.27
CA MET A 111 -18.13 17.34 23.62
C MET A 111 -16.76 18.01 23.69
N GLY A 112 -16.22 18.47 22.55
CA GLY A 112 -14.88 19.03 22.43
C GLY A 112 -13.77 17.96 22.40
N GLY A 113 -12.55 18.37 22.09
CA GLY A 113 -11.41 17.45 21.93
C GLY A 113 -11.37 16.81 20.55
N GLN A 114 -10.82 15.59 20.47
CA GLN A 114 -10.64 14.88 19.21
C GLN A 114 -11.90 14.11 18.81
N GLU A 115 -12.67 14.67 17.89
CA GLU A 115 -13.94 14.10 17.42
C GLU A 115 -13.81 13.34 16.08
N THR A 116 -12.61 13.33 15.50
CA THR A 116 -12.33 12.67 14.21
C THR A 116 -11.19 11.67 14.35
N ALA A 117 -11.26 10.59 13.58
CA ALA A 117 -10.14 9.67 13.42
C ALA A 117 -9.80 9.53 11.94
N GLN A 118 -8.52 9.40 11.62
CA GLN A 118 -8.06 8.98 10.30
C GLN A 118 -7.71 7.51 10.34
N VAL A 119 -8.19 6.76 9.35
CA VAL A 119 -7.89 5.34 9.17
C VAL A 119 -7.15 5.18 7.85
N THR A 120 -5.98 4.56 7.91
CA THR A 120 -5.14 4.30 6.75
C THR A 120 -5.18 2.81 6.42
N PHE A 121 -5.42 2.52 5.15
CA PHE A 121 -5.24 1.19 4.58
C PHE A 121 -4.11 1.26 3.54
N LYS A 122 -3.53 0.12 3.23
CA LYS A 122 -2.48 -0.02 2.22
C LYS A 122 -2.86 -1.10 1.22
N VAL A 123 -2.77 -0.78 -0.07
CA VAL A 123 -2.95 -1.73 -1.16
C VAL A 123 -1.59 -2.22 -1.61
N VAL A 124 -1.43 -3.53 -1.68
CA VAL A 124 -0.18 -4.18 -2.10
C VAL A 124 -0.45 -5.30 -3.10
N ASP A 125 0.55 -5.65 -3.91
CA ASP A 125 0.53 -6.81 -4.79
C ASP A 125 0.74 -8.13 -4.01
N SER A 126 0.80 -9.24 -4.72
CA SER A 126 1.05 -10.57 -4.12
C SER A 126 2.45 -10.71 -3.51
N SER A 127 3.39 -9.83 -3.85
CA SER A 127 4.76 -9.80 -3.35
C SER A 127 4.95 -8.79 -2.19
N GLY A 128 3.89 -8.03 -1.86
CA GLY A 128 3.91 -7.01 -0.80
C GLY A 128 4.36 -5.63 -1.27
N ASN A 129 4.57 -5.41 -2.57
CA ASN A 129 4.91 -4.09 -3.09
C ASN A 129 3.67 -3.18 -3.10
N PRO A 130 3.83 -1.88 -2.81
CA PRO A 130 2.72 -0.93 -2.81
C PRO A 130 2.12 -0.76 -4.23
N ILE A 131 0.80 -0.72 -4.31
CA ILE A 131 0.06 -0.46 -5.54
C ILE A 131 -0.63 0.90 -5.45
N GLY A 132 -0.27 1.78 -6.37
CA GLY A 132 -0.93 3.06 -6.56
C GLY A 132 -2.00 3.03 -7.65
N GLY A 133 -2.91 4.02 -7.58
CA GLY A 133 -3.95 4.16 -8.60
C GLY A 133 -5.13 3.19 -8.45
N GLN A 134 -5.15 2.37 -7.38
CA GLN A 134 -6.23 1.42 -7.10
C GLN A 134 -7.37 2.11 -6.35
N GLU A 135 -8.59 2.02 -6.88
CA GLU A 135 -9.77 2.53 -6.18
C GLU A 135 -10.13 1.64 -5.00
N VAL A 136 -10.38 2.28 -3.85
CA VAL A 136 -10.81 1.63 -2.61
C VAL A 136 -12.11 2.27 -2.14
N ILE A 137 -13.11 1.44 -1.89
CA ILE A 137 -14.43 1.83 -1.38
C ILE A 137 -14.47 1.55 0.12
N PHE A 138 -14.97 2.50 0.89
CA PHE A 138 -15.07 2.38 2.34
C PHE A 138 -16.52 2.23 2.79
N SER A 139 -16.70 1.54 3.91
CA SER A 139 -17.98 1.42 4.60
C SER A 139 -17.79 1.39 6.12
N LEU A 140 -18.79 1.84 6.86
CA LEU A 140 -18.85 1.73 8.32
C LEU A 140 -19.69 0.51 8.70
N ASN A 141 -19.31 -0.17 9.77
CA ASN A 141 -20.16 -1.24 10.35
C ASN A 141 -21.40 -0.69 11.06
N THR A 142 -21.42 0.60 11.40
CA THR A 142 -22.55 1.28 12.06
C THR A 142 -22.54 2.77 11.76
N SER A 143 -23.72 3.38 11.73
CA SER A 143 -23.94 4.82 11.61
C SER A 143 -24.71 5.40 12.81
N VAL A 144 -24.79 4.65 13.92
CA VAL A 144 -25.52 5.03 15.12
C VAL A 144 -25.03 6.39 15.65
N GLY A 145 -25.96 7.23 16.06
CA GLY A 145 -25.65 8.58 16.54
C GLY A 145 -25.17 9.54 15.46
N GLY A 146 -25.32 9.19 14.17
CA GLY A 146 -24.91 10.03 13.06
C GLY A 146 -23.40 10.04 12.83
N ILE A 147 -22.73 8.91 13.04
CA ILE A 147 -21.33 8.71 12.62
C ILE A 147 -21.25 8.86 11.10
N THR A 148 -20.29 9.62 10.62
CA THR A 148 -20.04 9.81 9.19
C THR A 148 -18.61 9.47 8.83
N MET A 149 -18.39 9.24 7.55
CA MET A 149 -17.08 8.89 6.99
C MET A 149 -16.88 9.65 5.67
N THR A 150 -15.67 10.14 5.45
CA THR A 150 -15.31 10.90 4.25
C THR A 150 -13.84 10.66 3.90
N PRO A 151 -13.50 10.36 2.64
CA PRO A 151 -14.41 10.07 1.53
C PRO A 151 -15.04 8.67 1.63
N THR A 152 -16.04 8.36 0.81
CA THR A 152 -16.61 7.01 0.67
C THR A 152 -15.83 6.12 -0.28
N SER A 153 -15.01 6.71 -1.15
CA SER A 153 -13.98 6.03 -1.95
C SER A 153 -12.78 6.94 -2.17
N ALA A 154 -11.61 6.34 -2.34
CA ALA A 154 -10.38 7.07 -2.66
C ALA A 154 -9.44 6.16 -3.45
N THR A 155 -8.49 6.77 -4.16
CA THR A 155 -7.47 6.07 -4.93
C THR A 155 -6.18 5.95 -4.10
N SER A 156 -5.54 4.80 -4.13
CA SER A 156 -4.29 4.57 -3.43
C SER A 156 -3.15 5.43 -3.98
N ASP A 157 -2.30 5.91 -3.08
CA ASP A 157 -1.15 6.74 -3.41
C ASP A 157 -0.15 5.99 -4.29
N PRO A 158 0.37 6.61 -5.36
CA PRO A 158 1.24 5.95 -6.34
C PRO A 158 2.55 5.38 -5.79
N LEU A 159 3.07 5.94 -4.70
CA LEU A 159 4.37 5.56 -4.13
C LEU A 159 4.25 4.63 -2.94
N THR A 160 3.25 4.88 -2.08
CA THR A 160 3.11 4.18 -0.80
C THR A 160 2.02 3.11 -0.81
N GLY A 161 1.11 3.15 -1.80
CA GLY A 161 -0.10 2.32 -1.83
C GLY A 161 -1.13 2.69 -0.77
N ASN A 162 -0.90 3.76 -0.01
CA ASN A 162 -1.77 4.15 1.10
C ASN A 162 -3.05 4.81 0.61
N VAL A 163 -4.12 4.57 1.34
CA VAL A 163 -5.40 5.22 1.15
C VAL A 163 -5.99 5.56 2.51
N VAL A 164 -6.50 6.78 2.66
CA VAL A 164 -6.90 7.35 3.95
C VAL A 164 -8.38 7.73 3.91
N VAL A 165 -9.07 7.43 5.00
CA VAL A 165 -10.45 7.83 5.23
C VAL A 165 -10.60 8.45 6.62
N SER A 166 -11.38 9.51 6.74
CA SER A 166 -11.67 10.19 7.99
C SER A 166 -13.05 9.75 8.52
N VAL A 167 -13.10 9.40 9.79
CA VAL A 167 -14.32 9.06 10.52
C VAL A 167 -14.65 10.18 11.49
N GLN A 168 -15.84 10.76 11.40
CA GLN A 168 -16.37 11.76 12.30
C GLN A 168 -17.27 11.08 13.34
N ALA A 169 -17.05 11.34 14.60
CA ALA A 169 -17.84 10.81 15.70
C ALA A 169 -19.33 11.23 15.60
N GLY A 170 -20.19 10.34 16.07
CA GLY A 170 -21.59 10.62 16.32
C GLY A 170 -21.84 11.17 17.73
N THR A 171 -23.11 11.25 18.10
CA THR A 171 -23.58 11.74 19.42
C THR A 171 -23.86 10.61 20.42
N ILE A 172 -23.64 9.35 20.02
CA ILE A 172 -23.88 8.16 20.85
C ILE A 172 -22.57 7.38 20.99
N ALA A 173 -22.21 7.03 22.22
CA ALA A 173 -21.04 6.20 22.52
C ALA A 173 -21.20 4.82 21.87
N THR A 174 -20.27 4.46 20.98
CA THR A 174 -20.31 3.19 20.27
C THR A 174 -18.94 2.82 19.70
N PRO A 175 -18.62 1.54 19.63
CA PRO A 175 -17.47 1.08 18.85
C PRO A 175 -17.81 1.09 17.37
N VAL A 176 -16.88 1.53 16.55
CA VAL A 176 -17.00 1.55 15.08
C VAL A 176 -15.78 0.94 14.41
N ARG A 177 -15.99 0.34 13.25
CA ARG A 177 -14.93 -0.14 12.36
C ARG A 177 -15.18 0.33 10.94
N VAL A 178 -14.09 0.61 10.26
CA VAL A 178 -14.10 0.89 8.83
C VAL A 178 -13.75 -0.39 8.09
N SER A 179 -14.53 -0.73 7.10
CA SER A 179 -14.18 -1.76 6.11
C SER A 179 -13.75 -1.09 4.82
N ALA A 180 -12.65 -1.55 4.26
CA ALA A 180 -12.13 -1.13 2.96
C ALA A 180 -12.26 -2.29 1.97
N MET A 181 -12.68 -1.98 0.75
CA MET A 181 -12.89 -2.95 -0.32
C MET A 181 -12.27 -2.42 -1.61
N THR A 182 -11.59 -3.29 -2.34
CA THR A 182 -11.10 -3.00 -3.70
C THR A 182 -11.33 -4.22 -4.60
N VAL A 183 -11.36 -3.97 -5.91
CA VAL A 183 -11.53 -5.04 -6.91
C VAL A 183 -10.24 -5.15 -7.72
N ALA A 184 -9.67 -6.34 -7.74
CA ALA A 184 -8.50 -6.70 -8.53
C ALA A 184 -8.90 -7.75 -9.57
N GLY A 185 -8.97 -7.35 -10.85
CA GLY A 185 -9.50 -8.21 -11.90
C GLY A 185 -10.94 -8.66 -11.60
N SER A 186 -11.13 -9.95 -11.32
CA SER A 186 -12.43 -10.54 -10.93
C SER A 186 -12.56 -10.78 -9.42
N THR A 187 -11.52 -10.47 -8.63
CA THR A 187 -11.46 -10.78 -7.20
C THR A 187 -11.74 -9.54 -6.36
N THR A 188 -12.63 -9.67 -5.37
CA THR A 188 -12.88 -8.64 -4.38
C THR A 188 -11.97 -8.86 -3.16
N LEU A 189 -11.16 -7.86 -2.85
CA LEU A 189 -10.28 -7.85 -1.69
C LEU A 189 -10.89 -6.94 -0.62
N THR A 190 -10.90 -7.40 0.63
CA THR A 190 -11.46 -6.65 1.75
C THR A 190 -10.54 -6.65 2.97
N SER A 191 -10.57 -5.56 3.72
CA SER A 191 -9.89 -5.43 5.01
C SER A 191 -10.73 -4.63 5.97
N GLN A 192 -10.49 -4.79 7.27
CA GLN A 192 -11.20 -4.06 8.30
C GLN A 192 -10.21 -3.40 9.26
N SER A 193 -10.51 -2.17 9.68
CA SER A 193 -9.70 -1.45 10.65
C SER A 193 -9.72 -2.10 12.04
N SER A 194 -8.77 -1.70 12.89
CA SER A 194 -8.93 -1.85 14.33
C SER A 194 -10.22 -1.16 14.82
N LYS A 195 -10.65 -1.53 16.00
CA LYS A 195 -11.83 -0.93 16.64
C LYS A 195 -11.52 0.54 17.00
N LEU A 196 -12.34 1.45 16.51
CA LEU A 196 -12.42 2.82 17.00
C LEU A 196 -13.46 2.86 18.12
N VAL A 197 -13.19 3.60 19.18
CA VAL A 197 -14.10 3.78 20.30
C VAL A 197 -14.52 5.24 20.37
N ILE A 198 -15.81 5.47 20.22
CA ILE A 198 -16.44 6.79 20.40
C ILE A 198 -17.03 6.84 21.81
N SER A 199 -16.53 7.74 22.65
CA SER A 199 -17.02 7.88 24.02
C SER A 199 -16.87 9.32 24.53
N THR A 200 -17.41 9.58 25.72
CA THR A 200 -17.25 10.89 26.39
C THR A 200 -15.83 11.14 26.88
N GLY A 201 -14.98 10.13 26.92
CA GLY A 201 -13.66 10.21 27.58
C GLY A 201 -13.72 10.33 29.11
N ILE A 202 -14.92 10.35 29.69
CA ILE A 202 -15.16 10.40 31.13
C ILE A 202 -15.61 9.02 31.57
N ALA A 203 -14.99 8.48 32.61
CA ALA A 203 -15.46 7.24 33.24
C ALA A 203 -16.89 7.43 33.78
N ASP A 204 -17.81 6.55 33.38
CA ASP A 204 -19.21 6.54 33.74
C ASP A 204 -19.46 5.32 34.65
N GLN A 205 -20.32 5.50 35.67
CA GLN A 205 -20.67 4.41 36.60
C GLN A 205 -21.23 3.17 35.91
N GLN A 206 -21.88 3.32 34.74
CA GLN A 206 -22.44 2.19 33.98
C GLN A 206 -21.38 1.39 33.22
N ASN A 207 -20.20 2.00 32.97
CA ASN A 207 -19.09 1.41 32.23
C ASN A 207 -17.83 1.25 33.10
N PHE A 208 -17.97 1.34 34.39
CA PHE A 208 -16.90 1.19 35.37
C PHE A 208 -17.11 -0.09 36.18
N SER A 209 -16.14 -0.96 36.17
CA SER A 209 -16.12 -2.15 37.01
C SER A 209 -14.98 -2.08 38.00
N LEU A 210 -15.24 -2.49 39.23
CA LEU A 210 -14.25 -2.62 40.29
C LEU A 210 -14.12 -4.10 40.67
N SER A 211 -12.93 -4.64 40.55
CA SER A 211 -12.64 -6.00 41.00
C SER A 211 -11.56 -5.99 42.09
N ALA A 212 -11.69 -6.88 43.06
CA ALA A 212 -10.69 -7.14 44.06
C ALA A 212 -10.02 -8.48 43.80
N THR A 213 -8.71 -8.60 44.00
CA THR A 213 -7.98 -9.86 43.85
C THR A 213 -8.39 -10.86 44.94
N GLU A 214 -8.75 -10.36 46.09
CA GLU A 214 -9.24 -11.18 47.22
C GLU A 214 -10.50 -10.51 47.78
N PHE A 215 -11.54 -11.32 48.03
CA PHE A 215 -12.76 -10.91 48.69
C PHE A 215 -12.67 -11.27 50.18
N ASN A 216 -13.31 -10.45 51.01
CA ASN A 216 -13.46 -10.74 52.44
C ASN A 216 -12.13 -10.73 53.21
N ILE A 217 -11.35 -9.65 53.05
CA ILE A 217 -10.07 -9.47 53.75
C ILE A 217 -10.31 -9.38 55.24
N GLU A 218 -9.72 -10.32 56.01
CA GLU A 218 -9.75 -10.35 57.47
C GLU A 218 -8.75 -9.31 58.01
N GLY A 219 -9.17 -8.06 58.13
CA GLY A 219 -8.33 -6.96 58.63
C GLY A 219 -8.45 -6.67 60.10
N TRP A 220 -9.38 -7.35 60.83
CA TRP A 220 -9.59 -7.13 62.26
C TRP A 220 -8.52 -7.78 63.15
N ASN A 221 -8.10 -8.97 62.79
CA ASN A 221 -7.16 -9.76 63.60
C ASN A 221 -5.72 -9.76 63.01
N TYR A 222 -5.53 -9.26 61.80
CA TYR A 222 -4.25 -9.31 61.10
C TYR A 222 -3.92 -7.95 60.49
N ASP A 223 -2.93 -7.29 61.08
CA ASP A 223 -2.36 -6.06 60.50
C ASP A 223 -1.57 -6.36 59.23
N GLY A 224 -1.71 -5.48 58.23
CA GLY A 224 -0.95 -5.59 57.00
C GLY A 224 -1.54 -6.48 55.92
N VAL A 225 -2.76 -7.00 56.10
CA VAL A 225 -3.50 -7.71 55.05
C VAL A 225 -4.04 -6.67 54.02
N THR A 226 -3.65 -6.82 52.79
CA THR A 226 -4.02 -5.89 51.70
C THR A 226 -4.57 -6.65 50.50
N THR A 227 -5.45 -6.04 49.77
CA THR A 227 -5.88 -6.50 48.42
C THR A 227 -5.64 -5.45 47.39
N THR A 228 -5.49 -5.86 46.14
CA THR A 228 -5.40 -4.95 45.00
C THR A 228 -6.79 -4.78 44.43
N LEU A 229 -7.21 -3.51 44.28
CA LEU A 229 -8.42 -3.12 43.56
C LEU A 229 -8.03 -2.74 42.14
N THR A 230 -8.68 -3.33 41.15
CA THR A 230 -8.49 -2.99 39.74
C THR A 230 -9.78 -2.38 39.21
N ALA A 231 -9.66 -1.20 38.64
CA ALA A 231 -10.72 -0.51 37.93
C ALA A 231 -10.55 -0.66 36.42
N SER A 232 -11.59 -0.99 35.69
CA SER A 232 -11.59 -1.17 34.24
C SER A 232 -12.84 -0.59 33.58
#